data_1023e37b964c6ffd6de7295ec56e107a
#
_entry.id   1023e37b964c6ffd6de7295ec56e107a
#
_cell.length_a   1.000
_cell.length_b   1.000
_cell.length_c   1.000
_cell.angle_alpha   90.00
_cell.angle_beta   90.00
_cell.angle_gamma   90.00
#
_symmetry.space_group_name_H-M   'P 1'
#
loop_
_entity.id
_entity.type
_entity.pdbx_description
1 polymer ?
#
loop_
_entity_poly.entity_id
_entity_poly.type
_entity_poly.pdbx_seq_one_letter_code
_entity_poly.pdbx_strand_id
1 'polypeptide(L)'
;MSAAARRRGSEAFFIQRCQMKIMGMILLSPITSSLSSTNHYNSISSFTSSSSSSSRSRYKHKNDDASSSFRNIDDALASFNHMLHRKPLPCIIQFNKLLSAIVRMRQYYDAVISLSKQMELAGLSPNTCTLNILINCFCLMQHVDLGFSVLAKAIKLGLQPTIITFTTLINGLCKAGEFAQALELFDDMVARGCQPDVYTYTAIINGLCKNAETAAAAGLIKKMGEAGCQPDVVTYSTLIDSLCKDRLVNEALDIFSYMKAKGISPTVVSYTSLIQGLCSFSRWKEASAMLNEMTSLNIMPDIVTFSLLIDIFCKEGNVLEAQGVLKTMTEMGVEPNVITYNSLMHGYSLQMDVVEARKLFDVMITRGCKPDVFSYSILINGYCMVKRIDEAKQLFNEMIHQGLTPNTVSYTTLIHAFCQLGKLREARELFKNMHTNGYLPDLCTYSVLLEGFCKQGYLGKAFRLFRAMQGTYLKPNLVMYTILIDSMCKSGNLNHARKLFSELFVQGLQPDVQIYTTIINGLCKEGLLDEALEAFRKMEEDGCPPNEFSYNVIIRGFLQHKDESRAVQLIGEMRDKGFVADEGTTAW
;
A
#
# COMPACT_ATOMS: atom_id res chain seq x y z
N MET A 1 13.41 12.37 -51.31
CA MET A 1 12.22 11.78 -50.64
C MET A 1 11.62 12.84 -49.73
N SER A 2 10.32 13.20 -49.93
CA SER A 2 9.69 14.34 -49.29
C SER A 2 9.41 14.06 -47.77
N ALA A 3 9.33 15.11 -46.97
CA ALA A 3 9.02 15.05 -45.55
C ALA A 3 7.71 14.24 -45.25
N ALA A 4 6.78 14.23 -46.22
CA ALA A 4 5.55 13.44 -46.16
C ALA A 4 5.79 11.92 -46.25
N ALA A 5 6.79 11.47 -46.98
CA ALA A 5 7.15 10.04 -47.09
C ALA A 5 7.83 9.54 -45.81
N ARG A 6 8.65 10.38 -45.15
CA ARG A 6 9.25 10.07 -43.83
C ARG A 6 8.21 10.02 -42.71
N ARG A 7 7.20 10.93 -42.72
CA ARG A 7 6.09 10.90 -41.79
C ARG A 7 5.24 9.62 -41.89
N ARG A 8 4.84 9.23 -43.12
CA ARG A 8 4.05 7.99 -43.33
C ARG A 8 4.82 6.73 -42.92
N GLY A 9 6.13 6.68 -43.16
CA GLY A 9 6.98 5.57 -42.70
C GLY A 9 7.05 5.49 -41.16
N SER A 10 7.16 6.63 -40.49
CA SER A 10 7.18 6.73 -39.04
C SER A 10 5.83 6.33 -38.41
N GLU A 11 4.71 6.74 -39.01
CA GLU A 11 3.37 6.37 -38.57
C GLU A 11 3.08 4.88 -38.73
N ALA A 12 3.45 4.30 -39.88
CA ALA A 12 3.29 2.86 -40.13
C ALA A 12 4.12 2.02 -39.14
N PHE A 13 5.38 2.45 -38.89
CA PHE A 13 6.26 1.78 -37.94
C PHE A 13 5.72 1.86 -36.49
N PHE A 14 5.15 3.00 -36.10
CA PHE A 14 4.55 3.15 -34.79
C PHE A 14 3.26 2.34 -34.60
N ILE A 15 2.40 2.30 -35.64
CA ILE A 15 1.19 1.47 -35.62
C ILE A 15 1.59 0.00 -35.53
N GLN A 16 2.61 -0.44 -36.29
CA GLN A 16 3.12 -1.79 -36.24
C GLN A 16 3.74 -2.11 -34.87
N ARG A 17 4.46 -1.16 -34.25
CA ARG A 17 5.04 -1.30 -32.91
C ARG A 17 3.95 -1.37 -31.83
N CYS A 18 2.90 -0.54 -31.92
CA CYS A 18 1.72 -0.64 -31.06
C CYS A 18 0.98 -1.98 -31.23
N GLN A 19 0.83 -2.48 -32.47
CA GLN A 19 0.23 -3.76 -32.76
C GLN A 19 1.09 -4.95 -32.27
N MET A 20 2.42 -4.86 -32.40
CA MET A 20 3.33 -5.89 -31.88
C MET A 20 3.35 -5.91 -30.33
N LYS A 21 3.28 -4.74 -29.67
CA LYS A 21 3.11 -4.69 -28.19
C LYS A 21 1.80 -5.34 -27.76
N ILE A 22 0.69 -5.07 -28.46
CA ILE A 22 -0.62 -5.72 -28.20
C ILE A 22 -0.53 -7.23 -28.42
N MET A 23 0.11 -7.69 -29.49
CA MET A 23 0.32 -9.13 -29.76
C MET A 23 1.29 -9.77 -28.75
N GLY A 24 2.37 -9.09 -28.37
CA GLY A 24 3.31 -9.57 -27.37
C GLY A 24 2.68 -9.71 -25.97
N MET A 25 1.81 -8.78 -25.59
CA MET A 25 1.04 -8.85 -24.32
C MET A 25 -0.02 -9.96 -24.35
N ILE A 26 -0.65 -10.22 -25.49
CA ILE A 26 -1.62 -11.33 -25.64
C ILE A 26 -0.90 -12.70 -25.57
N LEU A 27 0.35 -12.78 -26.02
CA LEU A 27 1.14 -14.02 -26.00
C LEU A 27 1.79 -14.31 -24.64
N LEU A 28 1.92 -13.31 -23.76
CA LEU A 28 2.52 -13.43 -22.42
C LEU A 28 1.51 -13.52 -21.29
N SER A 29 0.23 -13.31 -21.56
CA SER A 29 -0.83 -13.54 -20.55
C SER A 29 -1.26 -15.02 -20.59
N PRO A 30 -1.18 -15.76 -19.48
CA PRO A 30 -1.80 -17.08 -19.42
C PRO A 30 -3.30 -16.88 -19.56
N ILE A 31 -3.87 -17.53 -20.57
CA ILE A 31 -5.32 -17.63 -20.79
C ILE A 31 -5.93 -18.37 -19.61
N THR A 32 -6.32 -17.66 -18.56
CA THR A 32 -7.27 -18.17 -17.59
C THR A 32 -8.66 -17.73 -18.04
N SER A 33 -9.33 -18.67 -18.67
CA SER A 33 -10.73 -18.62 -19.01
C SER A 33 -11.59 -18.31 -17.78
N SER A 34 -12.17 -17.12 -17.72
CA SER A 34 -13.41 -16.86 -16.99
C SER A 34 -14.21 -15.76 -17.69
N LEU A 35 -14.69 -16.11 -18.88
CA LEU A 35 -15.84 -15.46 -19.51
C LEU A 35 -17.11 -16.13 -18.97
N SER A 36 -17.56 -15.72 -17.77
CA SER A 36 -18.90 -16.04 -17.30
C SER A 36 -19.36 -15.02 -16.27
N SER A 37 -19.74 -13.85 -16.75
CA SER A 37 -20.68 -12.94 -16.05
C SER A 37 -21.14 -11.81 -16.97
N THR A 38 -21.71 -12.18 -18.12
CA THR A 38 -22.48 -11.27 -18.97
C THR A 38 -23.97 -11.52 -18.82
N ASN A 39 -24.51 -11.50 -17.60
CA ASN A 39 -25.96 -11.65 -17.38
C ASN A 39 -26.54 -10.75 -16.27
N HIS A 40 -25.98 -9.55 -16.05
CA HIS A 40 -26.58 -8.61 -15.09
C HIS A 40 -26.92 -7.21 -15.67
N TYR A 41 -26.96 -7.04 -16.99
CA TYR A 41 -27.31 -5.75 -17.59
C TYR A 41 -28.64 -5.70 -18.36
N ASN A 42 -29.52 -6.70 -18.19
CA ASN A 42 -30.85 -6.71 -18.86
C ASN A 42 -32.05 -6.41 -17.95
N SER A 43 -31.87 -5.76 -16.78
CA SER A 43 -32.98 -5.43 -15.86
C SER A 43 -33.21 -3.93 -15.59
N ILE A 44 -32.74 -3.03 -16.45
CA ILE A 44 -33.05 -1.58 -16.36
C ILE A 44 -33.91 -1.11 -17.55
N SER A 45 -34.85 -1.92 -17.99
CA SER A 45 -35.80 -1.51 -19.04
C SER A 45 -37.27 -1.67 -18.68
N SER A 46 -37.62 -1.62 -17.39
CA SER A 46 -39.05 -1.66 -17.00
C SER A 46 -39.34 -0.84 -15.76
N PHE A 47 -39.27 0.49 -15.89
CA PHE A 47 -40.02 1.41 -15.04
C PHE A 47 -40.45 2.61 -15.90
N THR A 48 -41.54 2.42 -16.66
CA THR A 48 -42.36 3.52 -17.15
C THR A 48 -43.79 3.29 -16.67
N SER A 49 -44.33 4.35 -16.14
CA SER A 49 -45.73 4.63 -15.84
C SER A 49 -46.13 4.54 -14.37
N SER A 50 -46.21 5.70 -13.73
CA SER A 50 -47.52 6.29 -13.41
C SER A 50 -47.42 7.59 -12.60
N SER A 51 -48.24 8.53 -13.06
CA SER A 51 -48.99 9.59 -12.41
C SER A 51 -48.32 10.95 -12.14
N SER A 52 -48.61 11.82 -13.10
CA SER A 52 -49.16 13.19 -12.99
C SER A 52 -49.20 13.87 -11.61
N SER A 53 -48.49 14.99 -11.53
CA SER A 53 -49.07 16.23 -10.99
C SER A 53 -48.31 17.46 -11.54
N SER A 54 -49.12 18.38 -12.09
CA SER A 54 -48.76 19.61 -12.74
C SER A 54 -48.15 20.63 -11.77
N SER A 55 -47.02 21.21 -12.15
CA SER A 55 -46.73 22.60 -11.79
C SER A 55 -45.90 23.25 -12.90
N ARG A 56 -46.56 24.16 -13.62
CA ARG A 56 -45.96 25.07 -14.59
C ARG A 56 -45.00 26.01 -13.86
N SER A 57 -43.70 25.93 -14.18
CA SER A 57 -42.72 26.95 -13.83
C SER A 57 -42.01 27.43 -15.10
N ARG A 58 -42.07 28.77 -15.27
CA ARG A 58 -41.60 29.56 -16.42
C ARG A 58 -40.07 29.32 -16.63
N TYR A 59 -39.69 28.80 -17.79
CA TYR A 59 -38.30 28.81 -18.24
C TYR A 59 -37.91 30.21 -18.73
N LYS A 60 -37.09 30.90 -17.96
CA LYS A 60 -36.25 32.00 -18.41
C LYS A 60 -35.02 31.45 -19.12
N HIS A 61 -34.80 31.84 -20.38
CA HIS A 61 -33.54 31.65 -21.08
C HIS A 61 -32.38 32.23 -20.26
N LYS A 62 -31.53 31.38 -19.75
CA LYS A 62 -30.19 31.72 -19.28
C LYS A 62 -29.19 30.98 -20.16
N ASN A 63 -28.23 31.73 -20.72
CA ASN A 63 -27.05 31.19 -21.38
C ASN A 63 -26.35 30.26 -20.43
N ASP A 64 -26.34 28.94 -20.75
CA ASP A 64 -25.75 27.91 -19.93
C ASP A 64 -24.24 27.84 -20.14
N ASP A 65 -23.49 28.53 -19.29
CA ASP A 65 -22.15 28.13 -18.94
C ASP A 65 -22.26 26.92 -18.00
N ALA A 66 -22.34 25.70 -18.59
CA ALA A 66 -22.42 24.46 -17.86
C ALA A 66 -21.01 24.04 -17.35
N SER A 67 -20.50 24.78 -16.35
CA SER A 67 -19.40 24.36 -15.48
C SER A 67 -19.91 23.86 -14.13
N SER A 68 -21.15 23.35 -14.06
CA SER A 68 -21.72 22.79 -12.84
C SER A 68 -21.16 21.40 -12.57
N SER A 69 -20.53 21.22 -11.41
CA SER A 69 -20.23 19.89 -10.83
C SER A 69 -21.57 19.17 -10.61
N PHE A 70 -21.79 18.06 -11.31
CA PHE A 70 -22.93 17.18 -11.05
C PHE A 70 -22.86 16.64 -9.62
N ARG A 71 -24.00 16.56 -8.93
CA ARG A 71 -24.06 16.07 -7.54
C ARG A 71 -23.94 14.54 -7.46
N ASN A 72 -24.45 13.85 -8.47
CA ASN A 72 -24.40 12.39 -8.59
C ASN A 72 -24.28 11.96 -10.05
N ILE A 73 -24.06 10.66 -10.27
CA ILE A 73 -23.94 10.09 -11.62
C ILE A 73 -25.26 10.13 -12.37
N ASP A 74 -26.40 9.99 -11.68
CA ASP A 74 -27.72 9.92 -12.31
C ASP A 74 -28.07 11.25 -12.97
N ASP A 75 -27.72 12.39 -12.35
CA ASP A 75 -27.88 13.73 -12.94
C ASP A 75 -27.04 13.87 -14.23
N ALA A 76 -25.82 13.34 -14.23
CA ALA A 76 -24.94 13.37 -15.39
C ALA A 76 -25.47 12.48 -16.53
N LEU A 77 -25.97 11.28 -16.23
CA LEU A 77 -26.59 10.37 -17.19
C LEU A 77 -27.89 10.95 -17.76
N ALA A 78 -28.73 11.55 -16.92
CA ALA A 78 -29.94 12.26 -17.38
C ALA A 78 -29.60 13.42 -18.32
N SER A 79 -28.58 14.19 -18.00
CA SER A 79 -28.08 15.28 -18.85
C SER A 79 -27.55 14.74 -20.20
N PHE A 80 -26.79 13.64 -20.18
CA PHE A 80 -26.30 13.01 -21.39
C PHE A 80 -27.45 12.54 -22.29
N ASN A 81 -28.44 11.84 -21.74
CA ASN A 81 -29.62 11.36 -22.48
C ASN A 81 -30.42 12.53 -23.06
N HIS A 82 -30.62 13.59 -22.28
CA HIS A 82 -31.27 14.79 -22.78
C HIS A 82 -30.49 15.42 -23.94
N MET A 83 -29.17 15.50 -23.87
CA MET A 83 -28.30 16.01 -24.94
C MET A 83 -28.39 15.16 -26.21
N LEU A 84 -28.42 13.82 -26.05
CA LEU A 84 -28.46 12.87 -27.17
C LEU A 84 -29.78 12.95 -27.97
N HIS A 85 -30.90 13.28 -27.31
CA HIS A 85 -32.23 13.42 -27.95
C HIS A 85 -32.58 14.84 -28.41
N ARG A 86 -31.69 15.81 -28.18
CA ARG A 86 -31.90 17.20 -28.58
C ARG A 86 -31.73 17.37 -30.10
N LYS A 87 -32.64 18.14 -30.74
CA LYS A 87 -32.50 18.47 -32.17
C LYS A 87 -32.40 20.02 -32.31
N PRO A 88 -31.30 20.53 -32.93
CA PRO A 88 -30.14 19.80 -33.44
C PRO A 88 -29.27 19.24 -32.33
N LEU A 89 -28.53 18.16 -32.65
CA LEU A 89 -27.58 17.53 -31.72
C LEU A 89 -26.54 18.56 -31.22
N PRO A 90 -26.23 18.62 -29.93
CA PRO A 90 -25.17 19.46 -29.40
C PRO A 90 -23.82 19.13 -29.99
N CYS A 91 -22.89 20.09 -30.00
CA CYS A 91 -21.54 19.87 -30.49
C CYS A 91 -20.76 18.90 -29.56
N ILE A 92 -19.78 18.17 -30.12
CA ILE A 92 -18.96 17.21 -29.40
C ILE A 92 -18.25 17.80 -28.17
N ILE A 93 -17.98 19.11 -28.16
CA ILE A 93 -17.35 19.80 -27.03
C ILE A 93 -18.22 19.73 -25.77
N GLN A 94 -19.56 19.83 -25.90
CA GLN A 94 -20.46 19.74 -24.76
C GLN A 94 -20.48 18.31 -24.19
N PHE A 95 -20.47 17.30 -25.04
CA PHE A 95 -20.35 15.89 -24.62
C PHE A 95 -19.01 15.64 -23.93
N ASN A 96 -17.89 16.13 -24.47
CA ASN A 96 -16.57 15.98 -23.84
C ASN A 96 -16.48 16.67 -22.48
N LYS A 97 -17.11 17.85 -22.29
CA LYS A 97 -17.21 18.50 -20.97
C LYS A 97 -17.93 17.60 -19.97
N LEU A 98 -19.02 16.97 -20.37
CA LEU A 98 -19.80 16.07 -19.53
C LEU A 98 -19.02 14.78 -19.22
N LEU A 99 -18.42 14.13 -20.21
CA LEU A 99 -17.58 12.93 -20.00
C LEU A 99 -16.42 13.25 -19.04
N SER A 100 -15.76 14.41 -19.21
CA SER A 100 -14.68 14.84 -18.30
C SER A 100 -15.19 15.09 -16.88
N ALA A 101 -16.43 15.57 -16.70
CA ALA A 101 -17.03 15.74 -15.39
C ALA A 101 -17.29 14.38 -14.71
N ILE A 102 -17.77 13.39 -15.46
CA ILE A 102 -17.97 12.02 -14.94
C ILE A 102 -16.63 11.39 -14.54
N VAL A 103 -15.57 11.55 -15.34
CA VAL A 103 -14.21 11.05 -14.99
C VAL A 103 -13.71 11.62 -13.65
N ARG A 104 -14.02 12.91 -13.36
CA ARG A 104 -13.65 13.54 -12.07
C ARG A 104 -14.32 12.89 -10.86
N MET A 105 -15.44 12.19 -11.03
CA MET A 105 -16.13 11.47 -9.95
C MET A 105 -15.40 10.18 -9.52
N ARG A 106 -14.34 9.77 -10.24
CA ARG A 106 -13.38 8.67 -9.93
C ARG A 106 -13.94 7.25 -9.74
N GLN A 107 -15.20 7.01 -10.08
CA GLN A 107 -15.86 5.69 -9.87
C GLN A 107 -16.56 5.14 -11.11
N TYR A 108 -16.76 5.95 -12.17
CA TYR A 108 -17.69 5.61 -13.26
C TYR A 108 -17.00 5.57 -14.63
N TYR A 109 -15.79 4.99 -14.71
CA TYR A 109 -15.01 4.94 -15.97
C TYR A 109 -15.70 4.09 -17.03
N ASP A 110 -16.34 2.96 -16.64
CA ASP A 110 -17.10 2.11 -17.55
C ASP A 110 -18.31 2.85 -18.16
N ALA A 111 -18.97 3.69 -17.38
CA ALA A 111 -20.04 4.53 -17.88
C ALA A 111 -19.53 5.50 -18.97
N VAL A 112 -18.38 6.14 -18.77
CA VAL A 112 -17.77 7.04 -19.78
C VAL A 112 -17.50 6.31 -21.08
N ILE A 113 -16.96 5.08 -21.00
CA ILE A 113 -16.69 4.23 -22.17
C ILE A 113 -17.98 3.88 -22.92
N SER A 114 -19.03 3.49 -22.18
CA SER A 114 -20.36 3.18 -22.74
C SER A 114 -21.00 4.41 -23.40
N LEU A 115 -20.96 5.56 -22.73
CA LEU A 115 -21.51 6.83 -23.25
C LEU A 115 -20.79 7.31 -24.52
N SER A 116 -19.45 7.18 -24.57
CA SER A 116 -18.68 7.47 -25.77
C SER A 116 -19.08 6.59 -26.95
N LYS A 117 -19.38 5.30 -26.72
CA LYS A 117 -19.87 4.39 -27.74
C LYS A 117 -21.26 4.78 -28.23
N GLN A 118 -22.15 5.24 -27.32
CA GLN A 118 -23.47 5.76 -27.69
C GLN A 118 -23.37 7.03 -28.54
N MET A 119 -22.40 7.92 -28.25
CA MET A 119 -22.13 9.10 -29.09
C MET A 119 -21.73 8.69 -30.52
N GLU A 120 -20.86 7.71 -30.68
CA GLU A 120 -20.47 7.19 -32.00
C GLU A 120 -21.66 6.60 -32.77
N LEU A 121 -22.52 5.84 -32.08
CA LEU A 121 -23.76 5.27 -32.65
C LEU A 121 -24.77 6.34 -33.06
N ALA A 122 -24.78 7.48 -32.37
CA ALA A 122 -25.60 8.64 -32.73
C ALA A 122 -25.03 9.50 -33.88
N GLY A 123 -23.90 9.07 -34.49
CA GLY A 123 -23.27 9.75 -35.60
C GLY A 123 -22.29 10.86 -35.21
N LEU A 124 -21.95 11.01 -33.92
CA LEU A 124 -20.93 11.95 -33.46
C LEU A 124 -19.54 11.33 -33.61
N SER A 125 -18.74 11.82 -34.53
CA SER A 125 -17.36 11.36 -34.70
C SER A 125 -16.49 11.80 -33.53
N PRO A 126 -15.76 10.89 -32.87
CA PRO A 126 -14.86 11.24 -31.77
C PRO A 126 -13.71 12.11 -32.28
N ASN A 127 -13.36 13.13 -31.50
CA ASN A 127 -12.18 13.95 -31.75
C ASN A 127 -11.03 13.56 -30.80
N THR A 128 -9.86 14.18 -30.95
CA THR A 128 -8.67 13.91 -30.11
C THR A 128 -8.98 14.07 -28.61
N CYS A 129 -9.84 15.02 -28.23
CA CYS A 129 -10.23 15.21 -26.84
C CYS A 129 -11.06 14.02 -26.30
N THR A 130 -12.02 13.52 -27.09
CA THR A 130 -12.82 12.33 -26.72
C THR A 130 -11.92 11.11 -26.52
N LEU A 131 -10.96 10.91 -27.43
CA LEU A 131 -10.04 9.76 -27.35
C LEU A 131 -9.06 9.89 -26.17
N ASN A 132 -8.59 11.09 -25.85
CA ASN A 132 -7.76 11.33 -24.66
C ASN A 132 -8.54 11.07 -23.37
N ILE A 133 -9.84 11.39 -23.31
CA ILE A 133 -10.71 11.05 -22.17
C ILE A 133 -10.80 9.52 -22.02
N LEU A 134 -11.01 8.78 -23.12
CA LEU A 134 -11.07 7.31 -23.08
C LEU A 134 -9.74 6.69 -22.68
N ILE A 135 -8.62 7.15 -23.25
CA ILE A 135 -7.26 6.70 -22.87
C ILE A 135 -7.06 6.91 -21.37
N ASN A 136 -7.45 8.09 -20.85
CA ASN A 136 -7.34 8.36 -19.41
C ASN A 136 -8.21 7.41 -18.56
N CYS A 137 -9.44 7.09 -19.00
CA CYS A 137 -10.28 6.11 -18.30
C CYS A 137 -9.60 4.75 -18.23
N PHE A 138 -9.10 4.23 -19.35
CA PHE A 138 -8.41 2.94 -19.38
C PHE A 138 -7.13 2.95 -18.52
N CYS A 139 -6.34 4.02 -18.56
CA CYS A 139 -5.17 4.18 -17.68
C CYS A 139 -5.54 4.21 -16.19
N LEU A 140 -6.66 4.84 -15.83
CA LEU A 140 -7.15 4.88 -14.45
C LEU A 140 -7.69 3.54 -13.97
N MET A 141 -8.20 2.70 -14.88
CA MET A 141 -8.62 1.32 -14.63
C MET A 141 -7.45 0.31 -14.67
N GLN A 142 -6.22 0.78 -14.86
CA GLN A 142 -5.00 -0.04 -15.02
C GLN A 142 -4.99 -0.95 -16.27
N HIS A 143 -5.82 -0.63 -17.28
CA HIS A 143 -5.87 -1.31 -18.57
C HIS A 143 -5.16 -0.47 -19.65
N VAL A 144 -3.86 -0.25 -19.49
CA VAL A 144 -3.08 0.63 -20.38
C VAL A 144 -3.01 0.08 -21.81
N ASP A 145 -3.06 -1.23 -21.97
CA ASP A 145 -3.16 -1.95 -23.25
C ASP A 145 -4.37 -1.49 -24.08
N LEU A 146 -5.53 -1.33 -23.44
CA LEU A 146 -6.73 -0.78 -24.09
C LEU A 146 -6.55 0.71 -24.42
N GLY A 147 -5.81 1.46 -23.60
CA GLY A 147 -5.40 2.83 -23.91
C GLY A 147 -4.59 2.91 -25.22
N PHE A 148 -3.63 2.00 -25.44
CA PHE A 148 -2.91 1.88 -26.72
C PHE A 148 -3.81 1.49 -27.88
N SER A 149 -4.81 0.64 -27.63
CA SER A 149 -5.81 0.29 -28.66
C SER A 149 -6.64 1.50 -29.12
N VAL A 150 -6.99 2.39 -28.19
CA VAL A 150 -7.66 3.68 -28.50
C VAL A 150 -6.71 4.61 -29.26
N LEU A 151 -5.42 4.67 -28.89
CA LEU A 151 -4.42 5.43 -29.63
C LEU A 151 -4.29 4.91 -31.09
N ALA A 152 -4.24 3.60 -31.29
CA ALA A 152 -4.19 2.99 -32.62
C ALA A 152 -5.47 3.32 -33.43
N LYS A 153 -6.65 3.35 -32.80
CA LYS A 153 -7.90 3.81 -33.40
C LYS A 153 -7.81 5.28 -33.81
N ALA A 154 -7.27 6.16 -32.95
CA ALA A 154 -7.06 7.57 -33.24
C ALA A 154 -6.24 7.79 -34.52
N ILE A 155 -5.10 7.08 -34.63
CA ILE A 155 -4.21 7.18 -35.78
C ILE A 155 -4.91 6.67 -37.06
N LYS A 156 -5.66 5.57 -36.99
CA LYS A 156 -6.45 5.06 -38.13
C LYS A 156 -7.52 6.04 -38.59
N LEU A 157 -8.09 6.83 -37.69
CA LEU A 157 -9.05 7.90 -38.00
C LEU A 157 -8.36 9.19 -38.53
N GLY A 158 -7.04 9.19 -38.70
CA GLY A 158 -6.27 10.36 -39.14
C GLY A 158 -6.08 11.43 -38.06
N LEU A 159 -6.42 11.15 -36.81
CA LEU A 159 -6.23 12.06 -35.70
C LEU A 159 -4.79 11.97 -35.19
N GLN A 160 -4.11 13.11 -35.13
CA GLN A 160 -2.74 13.19 -34.64
C GLN A 160 -2.69 13.13 -33.11
N PRO A 161 -1.86 12.24 -32.52
CA PRO A 161 -1.61 12.25 -31.09
C PRO A 161 -0.99 13.58 -30.66
N THR A 162 -1.41 14.08 -29.53
CA THR A 162 -0.93 15.34 -28.94
C THR A 162 -0.02 15.06 -27.73
N ILE A 163 0.62 16.08 -27.20
CA ILE A 163 1.36 16.02 -25.94
C ILE A 163 0.48 15.39 -24.85
N ILE A 164 -0.78 15.80 -24.74
CA ILE A 164 -1.74 15.26 -23.75
C ILE A 164 -1.94 13.75 -23.93
N THR A 165 -2.01 13.26 -25.19
CA THR A 165 -2.17 11.83 -25.48
C THR A 165 -0.98 11.01 -24.96
N PHE A 166 0.24 11.45 -25.28
CA PHE A 166 1.48 10.80 -24.81
C PHE A 166 1.60 10.88 -23.29
N THR A 167 1.42 12.06 -22.71
CA THR A 167 1.52 12.26 -21.25
C THR A 167 0.51 11.41 -20.48
N THR A 168 -0.72 11.25 -20.99
CA THR A 168 -1.75 10.41 -20.36
C THR A 168 -1.33 8.93 -20.36
N LEU A 169 -0.79 8.42 -21.48
CA LEU A 169 -0.30 7.05 -21.59
C LEU A 169 0.95 6.82 -20.73
N ILE A 170 1.90 7.75 -20.75
CA ILE A 170 3.11 7.72 -19.91
C ILE A 170 2.72 7.64 -18.43
N ASN A 171 1.81 8.50 -17.98
CA ASN A 171 1.32 8.48 -16.60
C ASN A 171 0.56 7.17 -16.27
N GLY A 172 -0.17 6.61 -17.24
CA GLY A 172 -0.82 5.29 -17.12
C GLY A 172 0.20 4.17 -16.92
N LEU A 173 1.24 4.13 -17.76
CA LEU A 173 2.35 3.16 -17.66
C LEU A 173 3.10 3.28 -16.33
N CYS A 174 3.42 4.51 -15.90
CA CYS A 174 4.08 4.75 -14.62
C CYS A 174 3.22 4.26 -13.43
N LYS A 175 1.89 4.43 -13.48
CA LYS A 175 0.98 3.91 -12.45
C LYS A 175 0.85 2.38 -12.47
N ALA A 176 0.98 1.76 -13.64
CA ALA A 176 0.97 0.30 -13.80
C ALA A 176 2.31 -0.35 -13.44
N GLY A 177 3.37 0.44 -13.18
CA GLY A 177 4.71 -0.07 -12.92
C GLY A 177 5.54 -0.41 -14.17
N GLU A 178 5.04 -0.07 -15.34
CA GLU A 178 5.66 -0.37 -16.65
C GLU A 178 6.64 0.74 -17.08
N PHE A 179 7.67 1.02 -16.26
CA PHE A 179 8.56 2.17 -16.42
C PHE A 179 9.39 2.13 -17.69
N ALA A 180 9.90 0.95 -18.09
CA ALA A 180 10.67 0.80 -19.32
C ALA A 180 9.85 1.22 -20.54
N GLN A 181 8.58 0.84 -20.58
CA GLN A 181 7.67 1.22 -21.66
C GLN A 181 7.31 2.70 -21.61
N ALA A 182 7.22 3.29 -20.40
CA ALA A 182 7.00 4.73 -20.24
C ALA A 182 8.15 5.56 -20.82
N LEU A 183 9.40 5.16 -20.57
CA LEU A 183 10.59 5.79 -21.14
C LEU A 183 10.67 5.62 -22.66
N GLU A 184 10.40 4.41 -23.18
CA GLU A 184 10.34 4.20 -24.63
C GLU A 184 9.27 5.11 -25.30
N LEU A 185 8.10 5.25 -24.67
CA LEU A 185 7.03 6.10 -25.19
C LEU A 185 7.41 7.58 -25.12
N PHE A 186 8.17 8.00 -24.11
CA PHE A 186 8.72 9.35 -24.00
C PHE A 186 9.72 9.62 -25.13
N ASP A 187 10.64 8.69 -25.40
CA ASP A 187 11.60 8.80 -26.50
C ASP A 187 10.88 8.84 -27.87
N ASP A 188 9.86 8.00 -28.07
CA ASP A 188 9.00 8.03 -29.27
C ASP A 188 8.28 9.39 -29.44
N MET A 189 7.83 10.01 -28.33
CA MET A 189 7.21 11.34 -28.32
C MET A 189 8.20 12.40 -28.83
N VAL A 190 9.42 12.40 -28.29
CA VAL A 190 10.48 13.34 -28.66
C VAL A 190 10.89 13.13 -30.15
N ALA A 191 11.07 11.86 -30.57
CA ALA A 191 11.44 11.50 -31.96
C ALA A 191 10.39 11.97 -32.98
N ARG A 192 9.12 12.10 -32.59
CA ARG A 192 8.01 12.64 -33.41
C ARG A 192 7.96 14.16 -33.44
N GLY A 193 8.86 14.84 -32.74
CA GLY A 193 8.87 16.30 -32.61
C GLY A 193 7.80 16.85 -31.66
N CYS A 194 7.16 16.00 -30.87
CA CYS A 194 6.29 16.44 -29.76
C CYS A 194 7.20 16.78 -28.58
N GLN A 195 7.41 18.07 -28.33
CA GLN A 195 8.25 18.51 -27.21
C GLN A 195 7.55 18.20 -25.86
N PRO A 196 8.20 17.45 -24.95
CA PRO A 196 7.65 17.19 -23.63
C PRO A 196 7.47 18.49 -22.84
N ASP A 197 6.36 18.60 -22.13
CA ASP A 197 6.08 19.71 -21.21
C ASP A 197 6.42 19.34 -19.75
N VAL A 198 6.27 20.30 -18.85
CA VAL A 198 6.51 20.11 -17.40
C VAL A 198 5.71 18.91 -16.86
N TYR A 199 4.47 18.73 -17.33
CA TYR A 199 3.61 17.62 -16.85
C TYR A 199 4.13 16.27 -17.33
N THR A 200 4.66 16.17 -18.56
CA THR A 200 5.24 14.95 -19.10
C THR A 200 6.49 14.54 -18.30
N TYR A 201 7.41 15.48 -18.08
CA TYR A 201 8.60 15.25 -17.27
C TYR A 201 8.23 14.84 -15.84
N THR A 202 7.32 15.59 -15.19
CA THR A 202 6.89 15.30 -13.82
C THR A 202 6.21 13.94 -13.69
N ALA A 203 5.45 13.50 -14.71
CA ALA A 203 4.83 12.17 -14.71
C ALA A 203 5.88 11.04 -14.69
N ILE A 204 6.95 11.17 -15.48
CA ILE A 204 8.04 10.18 -15.51
C ILE A 204 8.86 10.25 -14.22
N ILE A 205 9.22 11.46 -13.77
CA ILE A 205 9.97 11.67 -12.52
C ILE A 205 9.21 11.02 -11.35
N ASN A 206 7.90 11.25 -11.25
CA ASN A 206 7.07 10.60 -10.24
C ASN A 206 7.02 9.07 -10.38
N GLY A 207 7.02 8.56 -11.60
CA GLY A 207 7.12 7.13 -11.89
C GLY A 207 8.45 6.55 -11.42
N LEU A 208 9.58 7.15 -11.79
CA LEU A 208 10.92 6.75 -11.37
C LEU A 208 11.08 6.80 -9.84
N CYS A 209 10.59 7.88 -9.22
CA CYS A 209 10.57 8.04 -7.76
C CYS A 209 9.82 6.91 -7.05
N LYS A 210 8.66 6.50 -7.57
CA LYS A 210 7.89 5.39 -6.99
C LYS A 210 8.56 4.02 -7.13
N ASN A 211 9.47 3.88 -8.08
CA ASN A 211 10.25 2.66 -8.31
C ASN A 211 11.63 2.70 -7.63
N ALA A 212 11.87 3.66 -6.74
CA ALA A 212 13.15 3.86 -6.06
C ALA A 212 14.34 4.14 -7.03
N GLU A 213 14.06 4.67 -8.24
CA GLU A 213 15.07 5.06 -9.23
C GLU A 213 15.38 6.58 -9.13
N THR A 214 15.66 7.05 -7.94
CA THR A 214 15.84 8.48 -7.62
C THR A 214 17.00 9.13 -8.35
N ALA A 215 18.10 8.40 -8.58
CA ALA A 215 19.23 8.90 -9.37
C ALA A 215 18.83 9.17 -10.83
N ALA A 216 18.03 8.30 -11.44
CA ALA A 216 17.51 8.51 -12.79
C ALA A 216 16.54 9.71 -12.84
N ALA A 217 15.70 9.87 -11.81
CA ALA A 217 14.80 11.00 -11.67
C ALA A 217 15.56 12.34 -11.56
N ALA A 218 16.62 12.40 -10.75
CA ALA A 218 17.49 13.58 -10.64
C ALA A 218 18.18 13.92 -11.97
N GLY A 219 18.68 12.90 -12.68
CA GLY A 219 19.25 13.08 -14.02
C GLY A 219 18.22 13.62 -15.02
N LEU A 220 16.97 13.21 -14.93
CA LEU A 220 15.91 13.69 -15.81
C LEU A 220 15.52 15.14 -15.53
N ILE A 221 15.55 15.60 -14.30
CA ILE A 221 15.35 17.01 -13.95
C ILE A 221 16.42 17.90 -14.58
N LYS A 222 17.68 17.44 -14.60
CA LYS A 222 18.75 18.15 -15.26
C LYS A 222 18.52 18.26 -16.78
N LYS A 223 18.16 17.13 -17.43
CA LYS A 223 17.81 17.11 -18.86
C LYS A 223 16.61 18.01 -19.19
N MET A 224 15.60 18.06 -18.30
CA MET A 224 14.46 18.95 -18.42
C MET A 224 14.89 20.42 -18.51
N GLY A 225 15.81 20.84 -17.63
CA GLY A 225 16.38 22.20 -17.65
C GLY A 225 17.20 22.48 -18.94
N GLU A 226 17.99 21.51 -19.41
CA GLU A 226 18.78 21.60 -20.65
C GLU A 226 17.88 21.70 -21.90
N ALA A 227 16.70 21.05 -21.86
CA ALA A 227 15.70 21.14 -22.92
C ALA A 227 14.88 22.46 -22.89
N GLY A 228 15.22 23.40 -22.01
CA GLY A 228 14.51 24.67 -21.87
C GLY A 228 13.18 24.58 -21.12
N CYS A 229 12.83 23.40 -20.61
CA CYS A 229 11.65 23.19 -19.81
C CYS A 229 12.04 23.34 -18.32
N GLN A 230 11.65 24.44 -17.69
CA GLN A 230 12.05 24.72 -16.30
C GLN A 230 11.26 23.83 -15.31
N PRO A 231 11.96 23.08 -14.44
CA PRO A 231 11.30 22.34 -13.37
C PRO A 231 10.50 23.29 -12.45
N ASP A 232 9.32 22.88 -12.07
CA ASP A 232 8.45 23.63 -11.15
C ASP A 232 8.55 23.10 -9.70
N VAL A 233 7.84 23.75 -8.80
CA VAL A 233 7.78 23.35 -7.39
C VAL A 233 7.29 21.92 -7.19
N VAL A 234 6.39 21.43 -8.04
CA VAL A 234 5.84 20.06 -7.94
C VAL A 234 6.92 19.04 -8.29
N THR A 235 7.70 19.30 -9.37
CA THR A 235 8.82 18.46 -9.79
C THR A 235 9.86 18.30 -8.68
N TYR A 236 10.31 19.41 -8.08
CA TYR A 236 11.29 19.37 -7.00
C TYR A 236 10.73 18.70 -5.73
N SER A 237 9.48 19.02 -5.33
CA SER A 237 8.87 18.42 -4.14
C SER A 237 8.69 16.91 -4.28
N THR A 238 8.38 16.42 -5.50
CA THR A 238 8.28 14.98 -5.78
C THR A 238 9.64 14.29 -5.61
N LEU A 239 10.73 14.90 -6.12
CA LEU A 239 12.07 14.34 -5.95
C LEU A 239 12.52 14.37 -4.47
N ILE A 240 12.28 15.47 -3.77
CA ILE A 240 12.59 15.61 -2.33
C ILE A 240 11.87 14.52 -1.53
N ASP A 241 10.57 14.32 -1.76
CA ASP A 241 9.77 13.28 -1.09
C ASP A 241 10.33 11.87 -1.35
N SER A 242 10.72 11.59 -2.59
CA SER A 242 11.32 10.30 -2.95
C SER A 242 12.68 10.09 -2.29
N LEU A 243 13.59 11.07 -2.36
CA LEU A 243 14.90 11.00 -1.72
C LEU A 243 14.79 10.77 -0.21
N CYS A 244 13.82 11.41 0.45
CA CYS A 244 13.53 11.19 1.87
C CYS A 244 13.08 9.75 2.14
N LYS A 245 12.21 9.18 1.30
CA LYS A 245 11.74 7.78 1.41
C LYS A 245 12.85 6.77 1.15
N ASP A 246 13.74 7.06 0.22
CA ASP A 246 14.91 6.22 -0.10
C ASP A 246 16.09 6.42 0.87
N ARG A 247 15.86 7.14 1.97
CA ARG A 247 16.84 7.41 3.03
C ARG A 247 18.01 8.29 2.60
N LEU A 248 17.89 9.05 1.53
CA LEU A 248 18.91 9.97 0.99
C LEU A 248 18.63 11.42 1.42
N VAL A 249 18.48 11.65 2.72
CA VAL A 249 18.02 12.95 3.28
C VAL A 249 19.00 14.09 2.99
N ASN A 250 20.30 13.84 2.93
CA ASN A 250 21.28 14.88 2.60
C ASN A 250 21.10 15.37 1.16
N GLU A 251 20.90 14.45 0.23
CA GLU A 251 20.60 14.79 -1.17
C GLU A 251 19.28 15.56 -1.30
N ALA A 252 18.27 15.19 -0.49
CA ALA A 252 17.01 15.93 -0.43
C ALA A 252 17.21 17.39 0.04
N LEU A 253 18.06 17.62 1.04
CA LEU A 253 18.42 18.96 1.51
C LEU A 253 19.19 19.76 0.46
N ASP A 254 20.08 19.11 -0.29
CA ASP A 254 20.81 19.75 -1.39
C ASP A 254 19.84 20.17 -2.52
N ILE A 255 18.92 19.31 -2.91
CA ILE A 255 17.87 19.64 -3.90
C ILE A 255 16.97 20.77 -3.41
N PHE A 256 16.60 20.77 -2.14
CA PHE A 256 15.79 21.83 -1.55
C PHE A 256 16.53 23.18 -1.55
N SER A 257 17.81 23.17 -1.22
CA SER A 257 18.67 24.36 -1.27
C SER A 257 18.86 24.86 -2.69
N TYR A 258 19.04 23.95 -3.66
CA TYR A 258 19.14 24.26 -5.08
C TYR A 258 17.85 24.88 -5.62
N MET A 259 16.68 24.31 -5.26
CA MET A 259 15.37 24.86 -5.61
C MET A 259 15.22 26.32 -5.14
N LYS A 260 15.60 26.62 -3.89
CA LYS A 260 15.59 27.98 -3.31
C LYS A 260 16.55 28.91 -4.06
N ALA A 261 17.76 28.45 -4.39
CA ALA A 261 18.76 29.20 -5.13
C ALA A 261 18.29 29.56 -6.56
N LYS A 262 17.44 28.73 -7.17
CA LYS A 262 16.78 29.00 -8.46
C LYS A 262 15.58 29.95 -8.37
N GLY A 263 15.26 30.47 -7.19
CA GLY A 263 14.13 31.37 -6.97
C GLY A 263 12.77 30.68 -6.95
N ILE A 264 12.74 29.33 -6.87
CA ILE A 264 11.49 28.57 -6.77
C ILE A 264 11.13 28.47 -5.28
N SER A 265 10.03 29.10 -4.89
CA SER A 265 9.57 29.13 -3.50
C SER A 265 9.05 27.76 -3.05
N PRO A 266 9.60 27.17 -1.96
CA PRO A 266 9.07 25.93 -1.40
C PRO A 266 7.62 26.08 -0.92
N THR A 267 6.89 24.98 -0.90
CA THR A 267 5.51 24.89 -0.41
C THR A 267 5.42 24.06 0.87
N VAL A 268 4.24 24.01 1.47
CA VAL A 268 3.93 23.11 2.60
C VAL A 268 4.39 21.67 2.29
N VAL A 269 4.14 21.17 1.07
CA VAL A 269 4.53 19.80 0.67
C VAL A 269 6.05 19.60 0.73
N SER A 270 6.85 20.56 0.20
CA SER A 270 8.32 20.48 0.21
C SER A 270 8.88 20.41 1.64
N TYR A 271 8.36 21.27 2.53
CA TYR A 271 8.77 21.28 3.94
C TYR A 271 8.33 20.01 4.67
N THR A 272 7.09 19.57 4.48
CA THR A 272 6.54 18.35 5.14
C THR A 272 7.33 17.11 4.76
N SER A 273 7.69 16.93 3.48
CA SER A 273 8.52 15.82 3.03
C SER A 273 9.91 15.82 3.65
N LEU A 274 10.55 17.02 3.76
CA LEU A 274 11.86 17.14 4.43
C LEU A 274 11.77 16.89 5.94
N ILE A 275 10.78 17.46 6.61
CA ILE A 275 10.55 17.23 8.05
C ILE A 275 10.35 15.73 8.29
N GLN A 276 9.56 15.04 7.47
CA GLN A 276 9.37 13.60 7.55
C GLN A 276 10.68 12.84 7.38
N GLY A 277 11.46 13.18 6.36
CA GLY A 277 12.76 12.58 6.10
C GLY A 277 13.72 12.76 7.28
N LEU A 278 13.88 13.99 7.77
CA LEU A 278 14.74 14.31 8.90
C LEU A 278 14.34 13.59 10.19
N CYS A 279 13.05 13.55 10.49
CA CYS A 279 12.52 12.85 11.65
C CYS A 279 12.77 11.34 11.58
N SER A 280 12.67 10.73 10.39
CA SER A 280 12.96 9.28 10.18
C SER A 280 14.40 8.90 10.52
N PHE A 281 15.32 9.89 10.60
CA PHE A 281 16.73 9.74 11.00
C PHE A 281 17.03 10.35 12.37
N SER A 282 16.01 10.64 13.17
CA SER A 282 16.14 11.26 14.49
C SER A 282 16.91 12.61 14.46
N ARG A 283 16.89 13.32 13.32
CA ARG A 283 17.54 14.64 13.15
C ARG A 283 16.61 15.77 13.59
N TRP A 284 16.14 15.72 14.82
CA TRP A 284 15.11 16.60 15.40
C TRP A 284 15.42 18.08 15.35
N LYS A 285 16.70 18.45 15.55
CA LYS A 285 17.13 19.85 15.51
C LYS A 285 16.92 20.46 14.13
N GLU A 286 17.22 19.71 13.09
CA GLU A 286 17.05 20.16 11.71
C GLU A 286 15.59 20.16 11.29
N ALA A 287 14.81 19.15 11.70
CA ALA A 287 13.37 19.13 11.48
C ALA A 287 12.68 20.35 12.13
N SER A 288 13.05 20.68 13.37
CA SER A 288 12.56 21.88 14.05
C SER A 288 12.99 23.19 13.36
N ALA A 289 14.21 23.23 12.82
CA ALA A 289 14.68 24.37 12.04
C ALA A 289 13.86 24.56 10.76
N MET A 290 13.52 23.45 10.05
CA MET A 290 12.65 23.50 8.87
C MET A 290 11.23 23.98 9.21
N LEU A 291 10.66 23.53 10.33
CA LEU A 291 9.34 23.99 10.79
C LEU A 291 9.37 25.50 11.13
N ASN A 292 10.41 25.95 11.82
CA ASN A 292 10.57 27.37 12.15
C ASN A 292 10.81 28.23 10.89
N GLU A 293 11.60 27.75 9.94
CA GLU A 293 11.78 28.43 8.64
C GLU A 293 10.46 28.55 7.90
N MET A 294 9.70 27.44 7.80
CA MET A 294 8.39 27.39 7.16
C MET A 294 7.44 28.45 7.74
N THR A 295 7.32 28.50 9.07
CA THR A 295 6.45 29.47 9.77
C THR A 295 6.93 30.91 9.63
N SER A 296 8.25 31.16 9.66
CA SER A 296 8.83 32.48 9.46
C SER A 296 8.58 33.07 8.06
N LEU A 297 8.42 32.18 7.07
CA LEU A 297 8.05 32.54 5.69
C LEU A 297 6.53 32.66 5.47
N ASN A 298 5.72 32.66 6.55
CA ASN A 298 4.25 32.61 6.49
C ASN A 298 3.68 31.41 5.72
N ILE A 299 4.44 30.33 5.59
CA ILE A 299 3.95 29.07 5.07
C ILE A 299 3.39 28.28 6.27
N MET A 300 2.08 28.32 6.45
CA MET A 300 1.44 27.68 7.62
C MET A 300 1.46 26.14 7.47
N PRO A 301 1.93 25.41 8.52
CA PRO A 301 1.78 23.95 8.55
C PRO A 301 0.32 23.55 8.42
N ASP A 302 0.05 22.56 7.62
CA ASP A 302 -1.29 22.02 7.43
C ASP A 302 -1.56 20.83 8.37
N ILE A 303 -2.77 20.29 8.30
CA ILE A 303 -3.19 19.13 9.09
C ILE A 303 -2.30 17.90 8.84
N VAL A 304 -1.72 17.77 7.64
CA VAL A 304 -0.83 16.65 7.29
C VAL A 304 0.50 16.79 8.02
N THR A 305 1.08 18.01 8.01
CA THR A 305 2.34 18.33 8.71
C THR A 305 2.21 18.06 10.21
N PHE A 306 1.14 18.56 10.85
CA PHE A 306 0.91 18.35 12.27
C PHE A 306 0.67 16.89 12.64
N SER A 307 -0.18 16.18 11.86
CA SER A 307 -0.47 14.75 12.11
C SER A 307 0.77 13.88 11.95
N LEU A 308 1.63 14.22 10.99
CA LEU A 308 2.93 13.57 10.78
C LEU A 308 3.84 13.75 12.00
N LEU A 309 4.00 14.97 12.48
CA LEU A 309 4.84 15.26 13.66
C LEU A 309 4.32 14.49 14.90
N ILE A 310 3.02 14.50 15.12
CA ILE A 310 2.39 13.75 16.22
C ILE A 310 2.68 12.24 16.09
N ASP A 311 2.50 11.66 14.89
CA ASP A 311 2.75 10.24 14.63
C ASP A 311 4.22 9.87 14.91
N ILE A 312 5.15 10.70 14.47
CA ILE A 312 6.58 10.48 14.67
C ILE A 312 6.95 10.56 16.16
N PHE A 313 6.52 11.61 16.86
CA PHE A 313 6.79 11.73 18.30
C PHE A 313 6.20 10.57 19.09
N CYS A 314 5.01 10.10 18.72
CA CYS A 314 4.37 8.93 19.34
C CYS A 314 5.17 7.64 19.11
N LYS A 315 5.70 7.41 17.90
CA LYS A 315 6.52 6.23 17.56
C LYS A 315 7.87 6.22 18.30
N GLU A 316 8.45 7.41 18.55
CA GLU A 316 9.67 7.59 19.34
C GLU A 316 9.43 7.50 20.86
N GLY A 317 8.18 7.34 21.29
CA GLY A 317 7.82 7.31 22.70
C GLY A 317 7.68 8.70 23.37
N ASN A 318 7.80 9.79 22.61
CA ASN A 318 7.74 11.18 23.10
C ASN A 318 6.29 11.71 23.05
N VAL A 319 5.38 11.08 23.78
CA VAL A 319 3.93 11.38 23.69
C VAL A 319 3.61 12.77 24.29
N LEU A 320 4.40 13.28 25.24
CA LEU A 320 4.21 14.62 25.80
C LEU A 320 4.48 15.71 24.76
N GLU A 321 5.53 15.55 23.96
CA GLU A 321 5.84 16.44 22.84
C GLU A 321 4.75 16.37 21.77
N ALA A 322 4.23 15.18 21.49
CA ALA A 322 3.10 15.00 20.57
C ALA A 322 1.85 15.74 21.05
N GLN A 323 1.56 15.75 22.37
CA GLN A 323 0.49 16.56 22.95
C GLN A 323 0.76 18.07 22.78
N GLY A 324 2.01 18.51 22.97
CA GLY A 324 2.41 19.90 22.73
C GLY A 324 2.13 20.32 21.29
N VAL A 325 2.43 19.45 20.32
CA VAL A 325 2.13 19.68 18.89
C VAL A 325 0.63 19.77 18.64
N LEU A 326 -0.20 18.88 19.26
CA LEU A 326 -1.65 18.95 19.15
C LEU A 326 -2.20 20.27 19.70
N LYS A 327 -1.67 20.75 20.81
CA LYS A 327 -2.05 22.04 21.40
C LYS A 327 -1.70 23.18 20.44
N THR A 328 -0.47 23.23 19.93
CA THR A 328 -0.04 24.23 18.94
C THR A 328 -0.92 24.22 17.68
N MET A 329 -1.24 23.02 17.17
CA MET A 329 -2.15 22.84 16.03
C MET A 329 -3.50 23.54 16.27
N THR A 330 -4.10 23.32 17.44
CA THR A 330 -5.39 23.93 17.80
C THR A 330 -5.29 25.45 18.04
N GLU A 331 -4.20 25.92 18.64
CA GLU A 331 -3.93 27.36 18.83
C GLU A 331 -3.75 28.10 17.49
N MET A 332 -3.20 27.43 16.48
CA MET A 332 -3.09 27.94 15.10
C MET A 332 -4.38 27.83 14.29
N GLY A 333 -5.48 27.35 14.89
CA GLY A 333 -6.78 27.22 14.22
C GLY A 333 -6.88 26.05 13.24
N VAL A 334 -5.94 25.08 13.30
CA VAL A 334 -6.01 23.87 12.48
C VAL A 334 -6.73 22.79 13.29
N GLU A 335 -7.92 22.41 12.85
CA GLU A 335 -8.73 21.39 13.56
C GLU A 335 -8.16 19.97 13.38
N PRO A 336 -7.92 19.24 14.49
CA PRO A 336 -7.47 17.84 14.42
C PRO A 336 -8.51 16.94 13.73
N ASN A 337 -8.04 16.00 12.94
CA ASN A 337 -8.88 14.99 12.29
C ASN A 337 -8.72 13.60 12.94
N VAL A 338 -9.43 12.61 12.38
CA VAL A 338 -9.37 11.21 12.83
C VAL A 338 -7.94 10.68 12.86
N ILE A 339 -7.10 11.02 11.87
CA ILE A 339 -5.71 10.56 11.77
C ILE A 339 -4.89 11.15 12.94
N THR A 340 -5.04 12.44 13.23
CA THR A 340 -4.35 13.13 14.33
C THR A 340 -4.65 12.46 15.67
N TYR A 341 -5.94 12.22 15.95
CA TYR A 341 -6.35 11.54 17.20
C TYR A 341 -5.87 10.09 17.23
N ASN A 342 -5.97 9.35 16.13
CA ASN A 342 -5.50 7.96 16.04
C ASN A 342 -4.00 7.84 16.30
N SER A 343 -3.18 8.73 15.75
CA SER A 343 -1.72 8.74 15.99
C SER A 343 -1.41 8.96 17.47
N LEU A 344 -2.08 9.90 18.13
CA LEU A 344 -1.83 10.18 19.54
C LEU A 344 -2.36 9.05 20.45
N MET A 345 -3.56 8.52 20.19
CA MET A 345 -4.08 7.35 20.90
C MET A 345 -3.17 6.13 20.76
N HIS A 346 -2.59 5.92 19.57
CA HIS A 346 -1.62 4.86 19.34
C HIS A 346 -0.35 5.06 20.18
N GLY A 347 0.16 6.30 20.27
CA GLY A 347 1.29 6.65 21.14
C GLY A 347 1.05 6.30 22.60
N TYR A 348 -0.11 6.69 23.16
CA TYR A 348 -0.50 6.31 24.53
C TYR A 348 -0.65 4.80 24.69
N SER A 349 -1.23 4.11 23.70
CA SER A 349 -1.38 2.65 23.74
C SER A 349 -0.03 1.93 23.77
N LEU A 350 0.98 2.43 23.04
CA LEU A 350 2.35 1.90 23.07
C LEU A 350 3.02 2.10 24.44
N GLN A 351 2.72 3.19 25.14
CA GLN A 351 3.15 3.41 26.53
C GLN A 351 2.31 2.67 27.57
N MET A 352 1.38 1.83 27.12
CA MET A 352 0.42 1.10 27.98
C MET A 352 -0.51 2.02 28.81
N ASP A 353 -0.59 3.30 28.46
CA ASP A 353 -1.51 4.26 29.09
C ASP A 353 -2.85 4.30 28.34
N VAL A 354 -3.61 3.23 28.50
CA VAL A 354 -4.93 3.09 27.86
C VAL A 354 -5.99 4.03 28.45
N VAL A 355 -5.73 4.59 29.64
CA VAL A 355 -6.65 5.54 30.27
C VAL A 355 -6.64 6.86 29.53
N GLU A 356 -5.45 7.39 29.24
CA GLU A 356 -5.30 8.62 28.44
C GLU A 356 -5.73 8.39 26.98
N ALA A 357 -5.42 7.22 26.41
CA ALA A 357 -5.92 6.85 25.08
C ALA A 357 -7.46 6.86 25.02
N ARG A 358 -8.14 6.33 26.04
CA ARG A 358 -9.62 6.36 26.12
C ARG A 358 -10.17 7.77 26.28
N LYS A 359 -9.57 8.58 27.15
CA LYS A 359 -9.97 9.99 27.31
C LYS A 359 -9.89 10.74 25.99
N LEU A 360 -8.82 10.51 25.23
CA LEU A 360 -8.61 11.15 23.93
C LEU A 360 -9.65 10.72 22.89
N PHE A 361 -10.05 9.44 22.93
CA PHE A 361 -11.15 8.92 22.11
C PHE A 361 -12.47 9.62 22.44
N ASP A 362 -12.77 9.84 23.73
CA ASP A 362 -13.98 10.54 24.17
C ASP A 362 -13.93 12.03 23.77
N VAL A 363 -12.74 12.67 23.84
CA VAL A 363 -12.52 14.04 23.34
C VAL A 363 -12.75 14.12 21.84
N MET A 364 -12.25 13.15 21.05
CA MET A 364 -12.48 13.04 19.63
C MET A 364 -13.97 13.07 19.28
N ILE A 365 -14.78 12.27 19.98
CA ILE A 365 -16.24 12.21 19.79
C ILE A 365 -16.90 13.54 20.17
N THR A 366 -16.53 14.14 21.30
CA THR A 366 -17.13 15.41 21.77
C THR A 366 -16.82 16.58 20.83
N ARG A 367 -15.70 16.53 20.12
CA ARG A 367 -15.34 17.50 19.06
C ARG A 367 -15.96 17.20 17.69
N GLY A 368 -16.85 16.22 17.60
CA GLY A 368 -17.56 15.88 16.37
C GLY A 368 -16.75 15.06 15.36
N CYS A 369 -15.52 14.62 15.71
CA CYS A 369 -14.74 13.67 14.91
C CYS A 369 -15.30 12.27 15.13
N LYS A 370 -15.90 11.65 14.11
CA LYS A 370 -16.43 10.29 14.20
C LYS A 370 -15.28 9.27 14.19
N PRO A 371 -15.18 8.40 15.23
CA PRO A 371 -14.22 7.31 15.23
C PRO A 371 -14.43 6.36 14.05
N ASP A 372 -13.34 5.85 13.50
CA ASP A 372 -13.34 4.84 12.46
C ASP A 372 -12.91 3.46 13.00
N VAL A 373 -12.84 2.45 12.13
CA VAL A 373 -12.39 1.09 12.49
C VAL A 373 -10.98 1.10 13.07
N PHE A 374 -10.11 2.02 12.62
CA PHE A 374 -8.74 2.14 13.16
C PHE A 374 -8.74 2.70 14.58
N SER A 375 -9.58 3.70 14.87
CA SER A 375 -9.74 4.27 16.22
C SER A 375 -10.09 3.20 17.25
N TYR A 376 -11.10 2.38 16.94
CA TYR A 376 -11.49 1.24 17.79
C TYR A 376 -10.38 0.19 17.87
N SER A 377 -9.72 -0.15 16.75
CA SER A 377 -8.67 -1.16 16.74
C SER A 377 -7.46 -0.77 17.58
N ILE A 378 -7.10 0.52 17.63
CA ILE A 378 -6.02 1.05 18.49
C ILE A 378 -6.37 0.84 19.96
N LEU A 379 -7.58 1.21 20.39
CA LEU A 379 -8.01 1.03 21.77
C LEU A 379 -8.14 -0.45 22.13
N ILE A 380 -8.74 -1.27 21.27
CA ILE A 380 -8.84 -2.72 21.47
C ILE A 380 -7.45 -3.31 21.68
N ASN A 381 -6.48 -2.95 20.85
CA ASN A 381 -5.10 -3.39 21.00
C ASN A 381 -4.48 -2.91 22.32
N GLY A 382 -4.63 -1.64 22.66
CA GLY A 382 -4.14 -1.08 23.92
C GLY A 382 -4.70 -1.82 25.14
N TYR A 383 -6.02 -2.05 25.20
CA TYR A 383 -6.64 -2.83 26.27
C TYR A 383 -6.17 -4.28 26.31
N CYS A 384 -5.93 -4.89 25.13
CA CYS A 384 -5.36 -6.24 25.05
C CYS A 384 -3.93 -6.29 25.60
N MET A 385 -3.08 -5.30 25.30
CA MET A 385 -1.71 -5.21 25.83
C MET A 385 -1.65 -5.12 27.34
N VAL A 386 -2.56 -4.37 27.96
CA VAL A 386 -2.66 -4.27 29.44
C VAL A 386 -3.51 -5.39 30.06
N LYS A 387 -3.88 -6.42 29.27
CA LYS A 387 -4.65 -7.60 29.70
C LYS A 387 -6.09 -7.30 30.20
N ARG A 388 -6.65 -6.14 29.86
CA ARG A 388 -8.04 -5.76 30.16
C ARG A 388 -8.97 -6.20 29.02
N ILE A 389 -9.12 -7.53 28.86
CA ILE A 389 -9.76 -8.11 27.66
C ILE A 389 -11.28 -7.89 27.64
N ASP A 390 -11.91 -7.78 28.80
CA ASP A 390 -13.35 -7.58 28.86
C ASP A 390 -13.74 -6.20 28.30
N GLU A 391 -12.94 -5.17 28.58
CA GLU A 391 -13.12 -3.84 27.99
C GLU A 391 -12.78 -3.81 26.50
N ALA A 392 -11.75 -4.56 26.08
CA ALA A 392 -11.46 -4.71 24.65
C ALA A 392 -12.64 -5.35 23.89
N LYS A 393 -13.27 -6.36 24.49
CA LYS A 393 -14.49 -7.00 23.94
C LYS A 393 -15.69 -6.05 23.92
N GLN A 394 -15.86 -5.23 24.95
CA GLN A 394 -16.91 -4.20 24.97
C GLN A 394 -16.73 -3.21 23.83
N LEU A 395 -15.51 -2.69 23.60
CA LEU A 395 -15.18 -1.80 22.49
C LEU A 395 -15.42 -2.45 21.12
N PHE A 396 -15.11 -3.73 20.97
CA PHE A 396 -15.38 -4.47 19.74
C PHE A 396 -16.89 -4.57 19.48
N ASN A 397 -17.70 -4.82 20.49
CA ASN A 397 -19.15 -4.83 20.37
C ASN A 397 -19.71 -3.42 20.11
N GLU A 398 -19.17 -2.38 20.78
CA GLU A 398 -19.54 -0.99 20.56
C GLU A 398 -19.29 -0.58 19.09
N MET A 399 -18.13 -0.94 18.52
CA MET A 399 -17.81 -0.71 17.11
C MET A 399 -18.88 -1.30 16.18
N ILE A 400 -19.33 -2.52 16.43
CA ILE A 400 -20.39 -3.18 15.65
C ILE A 400 -21.73 -2.44 15.81
N HIS A 401 -22.08 -2.04 17.03
CA HIS A 401 -23.32 -1.30 17.32
C HIS A 401 -23.35 0.08 16.63
N GLN A 402 -22.18 0.70 16.44
CA GLN A 402 -22.05 1.95 15.67
C GLN A 402 -22.13 1.73 14.15
N GLY A 403 -22.39 0.51 13.70
CA GLY A 403 -22.48 0.18 12.26
C GLY A 403 -21.13 0.07 11.57
N LEU A 404 -20.02 0.07 12.31
CA LEU A 404 -18.68 -0.15 11.78
C LEU A 404 -18.41 -1.65 11.62
N THR A 405 -17.89 -2.04 10.47
CA THR A 405 -17.55 -3.44 10.20
C THR A 405 -16.13 -3.74 10.70
N PRO A 406 -15.96 -4.66 11.70
CA PRO A 406 -14.63 -5.07 12.14
C PRO A 406 -13.80 -5.59 10.97
N ASN A 407 -12.50 -5.33 10.96
CA ASN A 407 -11.60 -5.87 9.95
C ASN A 407 -10.82 -7.10 10.49
N THR A 408 -10.04 -7.75 9.62
CA THR A 408 -9.19 -8.90 9.99
C THR A 408 -8.27 -8.59 11.16
N VAL A 409 -7.74 -7.36 11.24
CA VAL A 409 -6.84 -6.93 12.33
C VAL A 409 -7.58 -6.90 13.66
N SER A 410 -8.79 -6.32 13.73
CA SER A 410 -9.60 -6.25 14.95
C SER A 410 -9.92 -7.65 15.53
N TYR A 411 -10.29 -8.60 14.63
CA TYR A 411 -10.52 -9.99 15.01
C TYR A 411 -9.23 -10.66 15.51
N THR A 412 -8.13 -10.55 14.74
CA THR A 412 -6.85 -11.21 15.07
C THR A 412 -6.27 -10.70 16.39
N THR A 413 -6.37 -9.41 16.68
CA THR A 413 -5.93 -8.81 17.95
C THR A 413 -6.67 -9.42 19.14
N LEU A 414 -8.00 -9.53 19.08
CA LEU A 414 -8.78 -10.15 20.15
C LEU A 414 -8.52 -11.65 20.28
N ILE A 415 -8.43 -12.37 19.16
CA ILE A 415 -8.07 -13.80 19.15
C ILE A 415 -6.71 -14.00 19.83
N HIS A 416 -5.72 -13.16 19.49
CA HIS A 416 -4.40 -13.20 20.11
C HIS A 416 -4.49 -12.99 21.63
N ALA A 417 -5.20 -11.97 22.06
CA ALA A 417 -5.37 -11.68 23.48
C ALA A 417 -6.05 -12.83 24.25
N PHE A 418 -7.10 -13.44 23.69
CA PHE A 418 -7.72 -14.63 24.28
C PHE A 418 -6.77 -15.82 24.32
N CYS A 419 -5.96 -16.03 23.29
CA CYS A 419 -4.94 -17.09 23.26
C CYS A 419 -3.86 -16.87 24.34
N GLN A 420 -3.40 -15.64 24.54
CA GLN A 420 -2.41 -15.31 25.58
C GLN A 420 -2.94 -15.56 27.01
N LEU A 421 -4.22 -15.36 27.24
CA LEU A 421 -4.87 -15.67 28.52
C LEU A 421 -5.30 -17.14 28.67
N GLY A 422 -5.05 -17.99 27.68
CA GLY A 422 -5.50 -19.37 27.68
C GLY A 422 -7.01 -19.57 27.48
N LYS A 423 -7.76 -18.51 27.17
CA LYS A 423 -9.21 -18.54 26.89
C LYS A 423 -9.48 -19.04 25.44
N LEU A 424 -9.04 -20.27 25.14
CA LEU A 424 -9.09 -20.82 23.78
C LEU A 424 -10.49 -21.11 23.25
N ARG A 425 -11.50 -21.23 24.11
CA ARG A 425 -12.89 -21.40 23.67
C ARG A 425 -13.39 -20.13 23.02
N GLU A 426 -13.18 -19.00 23.68
CA GLU A 426 -13.54 -17.66 23.20
C GLU A 426 -12.77 -17.29 21.93
N ALA A 427 -11.47 -17.59 21.87
CA ALA A 427 -10.66 -17.39 20.68
C ALA A 427 -11.21 -18.16 19.46
N ARG A 428 -11.59 -19.44 19.64
CA ARG A 428 -12.19 -20.25 18.56
C ARG A 428 -13.56 -19.75 18.13
N GLU A 429 -14.38 -19.31 19.08
CA GLU A 429 -15.70 -18.77 18.78
C GLU A 429 -15.57 -17.49 17.95
N LEU A 430 -14.64 -16.60 18.33
CA LEU A 430 -14.36 -15.38 17.57
C LEU A 430 -13.81 -15.68 16.17
N PHE A 431 -12.93 -16.68 16.02
CA PHE A 431 -12.45 -17.15 14.73
C PHE A 431 -13.58 -17.70 13.85
N LYS A 432 -14.52 -18.45 14.43
CA LYS A 432 -15.69 -18.93 13.72
C LYS A 432 -16.59 -17.78 13.28
N ASN A 433 -16.83 -16.81 14.17
CA ASN A 433 -17.64 -15.61 13.89
C ASN A 433 -17.00 -14.77 12.76
N MET A 434 -15.67 -14.62 12.75
CA MET A 434 -14.94 -13.98 11.67
C MET A 434 -15.29 -14.61 10.32
N HIS A 435 -15.25 -15.95 10.25
CA HIS A 435 -15.53 -16.68 9.02
C HIS A 435 -17.01 -16.59 8.61
N THR A 436 -17.95 -16.71 9.56
CA THR A 436 -19.39 -16.63 9.28
C THR A 436 -19.82 -15.23 8.84
N ASN A 437 -19.10 -14.19 9.25
CA ASN A 437 -19.35 -12.80 8.85
C ASN A 437 -18.65 -12.45 7.51
N GLY A 438 -18.08 -13.42 6.80
CA GLY A 438 -17.46 -13.23 5.49
C GLY A 438 -16.03 -12.66 5.53
N TYR A 439 -15.41 -12.54 6.70
CA TYR A 439 -14.01 -12.14 6.81
C TYR A 439 -13.11 -13.36 6.71
N LEU A 440 -12.25 -13.37 5.68
CA LEU A 440 -11.31 -14.46 5.50
C LEU A 440 -10.13 -14.30 6.49
N PRO A 441 -9.86 -15.34 7.32
CA PRO A 441 -8.67 -15.36 8.15
C PRO A 441 -7.40 -15.34 7.27
N ASP A 442 -6.42 -14.56 7.68
CA ASP A 442 -5.11 -14.49 7.05
C ASP A 442 -4.07 -15.38 7.75
N LEU A 443 -2.85 -15.41 7.23
CA LEU A 443 -1.75 -16.19 7.82
C LEU A 443 -1.47 -15.77 9.28
N CYS A 444 -1.64 -14.49 9.61
CA CYS A 444 -1.45 -13.99 10.97
C CYS A 444 -2.50 -14.56 11.92
N THR A 445 -3.77 -14.56 11.52
CA THR A 445 -4.88 -15.13 12.31
C THR A 445 -4.66 -16.63 12.60
N TYR A 446 -4.26 -17.40 11.56
CA TYR A 446 -3.94 -18.82 11.73
C TYR A 446 -2.73 -19.03 12.64
N SER A 447 -1.64 -18.24 12.48
CA SER A 447 -0.43 -18.34 13.32
C SER A 447 -0.72 -18.08 14.78
N VAL A 448 -1.51 -17.06 15.09
CA VAL A 448 -1.92 -16.69 16.45
C VAL A 448 -2.72 -17.81 17.13
N LEU A 449 -3.70 -18.39 16.45
CA LEU A 449 -4.47 -19.51 16.98
C LEU A 449 -3.61 -20.77 17.17
N LEU A 450 -2.73 -21.03 16.21
CA LEU A 450 -1.82 -22.18 16.24
C LEU A 450 -0.87 -22.07 17.43
N GLU A 451 -0.28 -20.89 17.64
CA GLU A 451 0.55 -20.57 18.80
C GLU A 451 -0.23 -20.74 20.12
N GLY A 452 -1.47 -20.23 20.18
CA GLY A 452 -2.33 -20.37 21.34
C GLY A 452 -2.62 -21.82 21.69
N PHE A 453 -2.92 -22.68 20.71
CA PHE A 453 -3.11 -24.12 20.94
C PHE A 453 -1.81 -24.79 21.41
N CYS A 454 -0.69 -24.45 20.81
CA CYS A 454 0.63 -24.98 21.14
C CYS A 454 1.04 -24.62 22.58
N LYS A 455 0.92 -23.35 22.96
CA LYS A 455 1.25 -22.86 24.33
C LYS A 455 0.44 -23.57 25.43
N GLN A 456 -0.80 -23.96 25.12
CA GLN A 456 -1.68 -24.66 26.06
C GLN A 456 -1.60 -26.21 25.94
N GLY A 457 -0.66 -26.74 25.16
CA GLY A 457 -0.45 -28.18 25.00
C GLY A 457 -1.49 -28.90 24.13
N TYR A 458 -2.38 -28.19 23.44
CA TYR A 458 -3.40 -28.81 22.58
C TYR A 458 -2.86 -29.11 21.17
N LEU A 459 -1.73 -29.84 21.09
CA LEU A 459 -1.03 -30.13 19.84
C LEU A 459 -1.89 -30.75 18.75
N GLY A 460 -2.77 -31.69 19.11
CA GLY A 460 -3.69 -32.32 18.16
C GLY A 460 -4.70 -31.35 17.52
N LYS A 461 -5.07 -30.27 18.25
CA LYS A 461 -5.91 -29.20 17.67
C LYS A 461 -5.10 -28.27 16.79
N ALA A 462 -3.85 -27.95 17.18
CA ALA A 462 -2.92 -27.18 16.37
C ALA A 462 -2.68 -27.84 15.02
N PHE A 463 -2.38 -29.15 14.99
CA PHE A 463 -2.20 -29.90 13.75
C PHE A 463 -3.44 -29.90 12.86
N ARG A 464 -4.62 -30.12 13.45
CA ARG A 464 -5.87 -30.07 12.67
C ARG A 464 -6.10 -28.70 12.05
N LEU A 465 -5.81 -27.61 12.78
CA LEU A 465 -5.89 -26.25 12.26
C LEU A 465 -4.91 -26.02 11.12
N PHE A 466 -3.65 -26.46 11.30
CA PHE A 466 -2.62 -26.35 10.28
C PHE A 466 -2.99 -27.10 8.99
N ARG A 467 -3.47 -28.36 9.11
CA ARG A 467 -3.90 -29.14 7.94
C ARG A 467 -5.16 -28.56 7.28
N ALA A 468 -6.12 -28.03 8.06
CA ALA A 468 -7.28 -27.36 7.52
C ALA A 468 -6.89 -26.12 6.70
N MET A 469 -5.90 -25.35 7.16
CA MET A 469 -5.37 -24.19 6.43
C MET A 469 -4.68 -24.61 5.12
N GLN A 470 -3.91 -25.70 5.11
CA GLN A 470 -3.29 -26.24 3.88
C GLN A 470 -4.33 -26.61 2.80
N GLY A 471 -5.57 -26.91 3.20
CA GLY A 471 -6.69 -27.13 2.29
C GLY A 471 -7.32 -25.85 1.72
N THR A 472 -6.84 -24.66 2.13
CA THR A 472 -7.27 -23.37 1.60
C THR A 472 -6.27 -22.86 0.55
N TYR A 473 -6.50 -21.65 0.03
CA TYR A 473 -5.56 -20.97 -0.88
C TYR A 473 -4.29 -20.43 -0.18
N LEU A 474 -4.25 -20.47 1.17
CA LEU A 474 -3.12 -19.98 1.97
C LEU A 474 -2.02 -21.04 2.05
N LYS A 475 -0.79 -20.66 1.72
CA LYS A 475 0.39 -21.51 1.91
C LYS A 475 1.00 -21.23 3.29
N PRO A 476 1.35 -22.28 4.08
CA PRO A 476 2.07 -22.09 5.34
C PRO A 476 3.37 -21.32 5.13
N ASN A 477 3.69 -20.45 6.09
CA ASN A 477 4.96 -19.72 6.12
C ASN A 477 5.92 -20.30 7.17
N LEU A 478 7.17 -19.82 7.17
CA LEU A 478 8.20 -20.26 8.12
C LEU A 478 7.77 -20.12 9.58
N VAL A 479 7.06 -19.04 9.93
CA VAL A 479 6.60 -18.78 11.31
C VAL A 479 5.72 -19.93 11.83
N MET A 480 4.80 -20.44 11.00
CA MET A 480 3.91 -21.53 11.40
C MET A 480 4.65 -22.84 11.63
N TYR A 481 5.60 -23.15 10.76
CA TYR A 481 6.47 -24.31 10.95
C TYR A 481 7.33 -24.16 12.22
N THR A 482 7.89 -22.97 12.47
CA THR A 482 8.67 -22.69 13.70
C THR A 482 7.83 -22.93 14.95
N ILE A 483 6.59 -22.42 15.01
CA ILE A 483 5.66 -22.62 16.14
C ILE A 483 5.40 -24.11 16.38
N LEU A 484 5.13 -24.88 15.32
CA LEU A 484 4.86 -26.32 15.42
C LEU A 484 6.09 -27.10 15.82
N ILE A 485 7.25 -26.86 15.19
CA ILE A 485 8.51 -27.55 15.49
C ILE A 485 8.92 -27.27 16.94
N ASP A 486 8.87 -25.99 17.39
CA ASP A 486 9.19 -25.63 18.78
C ASP A 486 8.27 -26.37 19.78
N SER A 487 6.98 -26.41 19.48
CA SER A 487 6.01 -27.10 20.34
C SER A 487 6.20 -28.60 20.36
N MET A 488 6.60 -29.22 19.25
CA MET A 488 6.94 -30.64 19.18
C MET A 488 8.21 -30.96 19.96
N CYS A 489 9.25 -30.13 19.81
CA CYS A 489 10.48 -30.24 20.58
C CYS A 489 10.22 -30.10 22.10
N LYS A 490 9.40 -29.12 22.51
CA LYS A 490 9.05 -28.91 23.92
C LYS A 490 8.24 -30.06 24.53
N SER A 491 7.48 -30.78 23.72
CA SER A 491 6.67 -31.93 24.15
C SER A 491 7.36 -33.30 24.02
N GLY A 492 8.65 -33.35 23.66
CA GLY A 492 9.41 -34.59 23.44
C GLY A 492 9.06 -35.34 22.15
N ASN A 493 8.25 -34.75 21.27
CA ASN A 493 7.81 -35.39 20.02
C ASN A 493 8.75 -35.10 18.85
N LEU A 494 10.05 -35.38 19.01
CA LEU A 494 11.10 -35.12 18.01
C LEU A 494 10.84 -35.72 16.63
N ASN A 495 10.23 -36.91 16.58
CA ASN A 495 9.93 -37.57 15.30
C ASN A 495 8.95 -36.74 14.44
N HIS A 496 7.99 -36.04 15.06
CA HIS A 496 7.09 -35.17 14.36
C HIS A 496 7.78 -33.82 14.00
N ALA A 497 8.65 -33.31 14.87
CA ALA A 497 9.46 -32.13 14.59
C ALA A 497 10.33 -32.31 13.34
N ARG A 498 11.02 -33.48 13.25
CA ARG A 498 11.84 -33.84 12.07
C ARG A 498 11.04 -33.97 10.78
N LYS A 499 9.82 -34.54 10.84
CA LYS A 499 8.92 -34.64 9.68
C LYS A 499 8.50 -33.26 9.20
N LEU A 500 8.14 -32.35 10.11
CA LEU A 500 7.80 -30.96 9.76
C LEU A 500 9.00 -30.21 9.17
N PHE A 501 10.19 -30.44 9.72
CA PHE A 501 11.43 -29.86 9.20
C PHE A 501 11.73 -30.33 7.77
N SER A 502 11.57 -31.64 7.49
CA SER A 502 11.71 -32.17 6.14
C SER A 502 10.61 -31.68 5.19
N GLU A 503 9.39 -31.46 5.68
CA GLU A 503 8.26 -30.92 4.89
C GLU A 503 8.55 -29.50 4.39
N LEU A 504 9.33 -28.67 5.12
CA LEU A 504 9.76 -27.35 4.68
C LEU A 504 10.43 -27.38 3.31
N PHE A 505 11.41 -28.25 3.14
CA PHE A 505 12.15 -28.37 1.87
C PHE A 505 11.24 -28.83 0.72
N VAL A 506 10.30 -29.73 1.00
CA VAL A 506 9.31 -30.17 0.01
C VAL A 506 8.39 -29.03 -0.44
N GLN A 507 8.09 -28.09 0.48
CA GLN A 507 7.29 -26.89 0.17
C GLN A 507 8.11 -25.76 -0.48
N GLY A 508 9.41 -25.96 -0.71
CA GLY A 508 10.31 -24.96 -1.27
C GLY A 508 10.64 -23.80 -0.31
N LEU A 509 10.42 -24.01 1.01
CA LEU A 509 10.77 -23.04 2.03
C LEU A 509 12.20 -23.34 2.54
N GLN A 510 13.04 -22.30 2.58
CA GLN A 510 14.39 -22.42 3.17
C GLN A 510 14.29 -22.16 4.68
N PRO A 511 14.76 -23.11 5.53
CA PRO A 511 14.81 -22.89 6.97
C PRO A 511 15.72 -21.71 7.31
N ASP A 512 15.33 -20.94 8.31
CA ASP A 512 16.13 -19.84 8.86
C ASP A 512 16.91 -20.27 10.11
N VAL A 513 17.73 -19.35 10.61
CA VAL A 513 18.53 -19.55 11.85
C VAL A 513 17.64 -19.97 13.02
N GLN A 514 16.41 -19.44 13.09
CA GLN A 514 15.49 -19.72 14.20
C GLN A 514 14.98 -21.17 14.17
N ILE A 515 14.63 -21.69 13.00
CA ILE A 515 14.15 -23.07 12.84
C ILE A 515 15.26 -24.07 13.15
N TYR A 516 16.48 -23.85 12.60
CA TYR A 516 17.63 -24.69 12.91
C TYR A 516 17.94 -24.70 14.41
N THR A 517 18.01 -23.53 15.03
CA THR A 517 18.29 -23.41 16.47
C THR A 517 17.20 -24.06 17.32
N THR A 518 15.94 -24.03 16.88
CA THR A 518 14.82 -24.70 17.55
C THR A 518 14.97 -26.24 17.51
N ILE A 519 15.30 -26.80 16.36
CA ILE A 519 15.57 -28.25 16.22
C ILE A 519 16.78 -28.67 17.04
N ILE A 520 17.89 -27.93 16.97
CA ILE A 520 19.11 -28.19 17.73
C ILE A 520 18.81 -28.18 19.23
N ASN A 521 18.07 -27.19 19.72
CA ASN A 521 17.65 -27.12 21.12
C ASN A 521 16.80 -28.33 21.54
N GLY A 522 15.88 -28.75 20.66
CA GLY A 522 15.07 -29.96 20.89
C GLY A 522 15.92 -31.24 20.98
N LEU A 523 16.84 -31.41 20.06
CA LEU A 523 17.78 -32.56 20.05
C LEU A 523 18.67 -32.56 21.29
N CYS A 524 19.22 -31.42 21.68
CA CYS A 524 20.03 -31.29 22.90
C CYS A 524 19.25 -31.69 24.16
N LYS A 525 17.97 -31.26 24.29
CA LYS A 525 17.12 -31.60 25.45
C LYS A 525 16.87 -33.10 25.60
N GLU A 526 16.75 -33.80 24.48
CA GLU A 526 16.57 -35.28 24.49
C GLU A 526 17.90 -36.05 24.53
N GLY A 527 19.04 -35.35 24.65
CA GLY A 527 20.36 -35.97 24.74
C GLY A 527 20.91 -36.52 23.42
N LEU A 528 20.33 -36.19 22.29
CA LEU A 528 20.74 -36.60 20.95
C LEU A 528 21.82 -35.65 20.41
N LEU A 529 22.98 -35.61 21.12
CA LEU A 529 24.03 -34.62 20.91
C LEU A 529 24.73 -34.74 19.55
N ASP A 530 24.88 -35.93 19.03
CA ASP A 530 25.52 -36.16 17.73
C ASP A 530 24.66 -35.62 16.60
N GLU A 531 23.35 -35.84 16.66
CA GLU A 531 22.40 -35.31 15.71
C GLU A 531 22.25 -33.79 15.83
N ALA A 532 22.36 -33.24 17.04
CA ALA A 532 22.35 -31.79 17.27
C ALA A 532 23.56 -31.13 16.60
N LEU A 533 24.74 -31.76 16.70
CA LEU A 533 25.95 -31.27 16.04
C LEU A 533 25.86 -31.39 14.52
N GLU A 534 25.30 -32.49 14.00
CA GLU A 534 25.07 -32.67 12.56
C GLU A 534 24.13 -31.57 12.02
N ALA A 535 23.02 -31.33 12.72
CA ALA A 535 22.08 -30.26 12.35
C ALA A 535 22.73 -28.86 12.40
N PHE A 536 23.64 -28.63 13.37
CA PHE A 536 24.38 -27.40 13.49
C PHE A 536 25.37 -27.19 12.34
N ARG A 537 26.07 -28.23 11.89
CA ARG A 537 26.98 -28.14 10.73
C ARG A 537 26.21 -27.99 9.43
N LYS A 538 25.10 -28.72 9.28
CA LYS A 538 24.24 -28.64 8.10
C LYS A 538 23.63 -27.25 7.92
N MET A 539 23.36 -26.52 9.01
CA MET A 539 22.87 -25.15 8.97
C MET A 539 23.77 -24.22 8.14
N GLU A 540 25.11 -24.38 8.28
CA GLU A 540 26.08 -23.58 7.53
C GLU A 540 26.15 -24.00 6.06
N GLU A 541 26.06 -25.31 5.78
CA GLU A 541 26.04 -25.88 4.42
C GLU A 541 24.81 -25.43 3.63
N ASP A 542 23.67 -25.32 4.28
CA ASP A 542 22.40 -24.84 3.68
C ASP A 542 22.33 -23.30 3.52
N GLY A 543 23.46 -22.58 3.72
CA GLY A 543 23.57 -21.14 3.53
C GLY A 543 22.99 -20.30 4.67
N CYS A 544 22.79 -20.90 5.84
CA CYS A 544 22.24 -20.27 7.03
C CYS A 544 23.30 -20.25 8.16
N PRO A 545 24.28 -19.32 8.14
CA PRO A 545 25.42 -19.36 9.06
C PRO A 545 24.96 -19.22 10.52
N PRO A 546 25.50 -20.06 11.45
CA PRO A 546 25.20 -19.95 12.86
C PRO A 546 25.55 -18.57 13.43
N ASN A 547 24.68 -18.04 14.26
CA ASN A 547 24.89 -16.80 15.01
C ASN A 547 25.26 -17.10 16.47
N GLU A 548 25.53 -16.04 17.23
CA GLU A 548 25.85 -16.11 18.66
C GLU A 548 24.83 -16.93 19.46
N PHE A 549 23.54 -16.77 19.20
CA PHE A 549 22.48 -17.51 19.88
C PHE A 549 22.53 -19.03 19.55
N SER A 550 22.78 -19.40 18.30
CA SER A 550 22.91 -20.81 17.87
C SER A 550 24.06 -21.49 18.56
N TYR A 551 25.21 -20.82 18.68
CA TYR A 551 26.38 -21.35 19.44
C TYR A 551 26.04 -21.52 20.92
N ASN A 552 25.44 -20.53 21.56
CA ASN A 552 25.06 -20.61 22.98
C ASN A 552 24.09 -21.77 23.25
N VAL A 553 23.13 -22.03 22.35
CA VAL A 553 22.16 -23.14 22.49
C VAL A 553 22.87 -24.51 22.44
N ILE A 554 23.71 -24.73 21.44
CA ILE A 554 24.37 -26.05 21.29
C ILE A 554 25.41 -26.27 22.40
N ILE A 555 26.20 -25.25 22.76
CA ILE A 555 27.20 -25.35 23.84
C ILE A 555 26.52 -25.71 25.17
N ARG A 556 25.41 -25.01 25.53
CA ARG A 556 24.64 -25.36 26.73
C ARG A 556 24.08 -26.78 26.67
N GLY A 557 23.66 -27.25 25.50
CA GLY A 557 23.21 -28.63 25.31
C GLY A 557 24.32 -29.65 25.66
N PHE A 558 25.54 -29.44 25.18
CA PHE A 558 26.69 -30.30 25.51
C PHE A 558 27.06 -30.24 26.99
N LEU A 559 27.09 -29.03 27.59
CA LEU A 559 27.39 -28.84 29.01
C LEU A 559 26.36 -29.52 29.90
N GLN A 560 25.05 -29.42 29.61
CA GLN A 560 23.98 -30.09 30.37
C GLN A 560 24.13 -31.61 30.39
N HIS A 561 24.69 -32.19 29.33
CA HIS A 561 24.93 -33.63 29.21
C HIS A 561 26.38 -34.05 29.58
N LYS A 562 27.16 -33.14 30.19
CA LYS A 562 28.55 -33.37 30.67
C LYS A 562 29.54 -33.70 29.56
N ASP A 563 29.30 -33.24 28.36
CA ASP A 563 30.24 -33.36 27.24
C ASP A 563 31.09 -32.10 27.12
N GLU A 564 31.98 -31.93 28.09
CA GLU A 564 32.85 -30.75 28.21
C GLU A 564 33.80 -30.63 27.02
N SER A 565 34.27 -31.76 26.48
CA SER A 565 35.23 -31.77 25.36
C SER A 565 34.71 -31.06 24.13
N ARG A 566 33.48 -31.42 23.67
CA ARG A 566 32.84 -30.80 22.52
C ARG A 566 32.37 -29.39 22.82
N ALA A 567 31.94 -29.11 24.05
CA ALA A 567 31.58 -27.74 24.47
C ALA A 567 32.75 -26.77 24.36
N VAL A 568 33.95 -27.17 24.85
CA VAL A 568 35.19 -26.37 24.76
C VAL A 568 35.58 -26.11 23.29
N GLN A 569 35.48 -27.15 22.45
CA GLN A 569 35.75 -26.99 21.02
C GLN A 569 34.80 -25.92 20.39
N LEU A 570 33.50 -26.00 20.66
CA LEU A 570 32.51 -25.07 20.12
C LEU A 570 32.69 -23.64 20.66
N ILE A 571 33.12 -23.48 21.91
CA ILE A 571 33.49 -22.18 22.49
C ILE A 571 34.70 -21.58 21.75
N GLY A 572 35.69 -22.40 21.38
CA GLY A 572 36.82 -22.00 20.55
C GLY A 572 36.34 -21.46 19.18
N GLU A 573 35.53 -22.25 18.47
CA GLU A 573 34.98 -21.89 17.17
C GLU A 573 34.12 -20.61 17.24
N MET A 574 33.33 -20.46 18.30
CA MET A 574 32.50 -19.28 18.55
C MET A 574 33.36 -18.01 18.68
N ARG A 575 34.46 -18.11 19.46
CA ARG A 575 35.40 -17.00 19.65
C ARG A 575 36.14 -16.66 18.36
N ASP A 576 36.55 -17.65 17.59
CA ASP A 576 37.27 -17.47 16.31
C ASP A 576 36.38 -16.72 15.28
N LYS A 577 35.04 -16.89 15.36
CA LYS A 577 34.06 -16.17 14.57
C LYS A 577 33.71 -14.79 15.16
N GLY A 578 34.30 -14.37 16.29
CA GLY A 578 34.10 -13.06 16.92
C GLY A 578 32.85 -12.94 17.80
N PHE A 579 32.23 -14.07 18.16
CA PHE A 579 31.03 -14.08 19.02
C PHE A 579 31.43 -14.22 20.51
N VAL A 580 30.55 -13.76 21.41
CA VAL A 580 30.75 -13.79 22.86
C VAL A 580 29.71 -14.72 23.49
N ALA A 581 30.18 -15.59 24.42
CA ALA A 581 29.27 -16.46 25.16
C ALA A 581 28.41 -15.66 26.13
N ASP A 582 27.11 -15.97 26.18
CA ASP A 582 26.18 -15.33 27.09
C ASP A 582 26.37 -15.76 28.56
N GLU A 583 25.76 -15.02 29.52
CA GLU A 583 25.86 -15.32 30.95
C GLU A 583 25.45 -16.77 31.28
N GLY A 584 24.44 -17.32 30.58
CA GLY A 584 23.95 -18.67 30.78
C GLY A 584 24.93 -19.74 30.29
N THR A 585 25.81 -19.43 29.34
CA THR A 585 26.86 -20.31 28.84
C THR A 585 28.14 -20.15 29.66
N THR A 586 28.46 -18.97 30.15
CA THR A 586 29.63 -18.68 30.98
C THR A 586 29.47 -19.13 32.43
N ALA A 587 28.25 -19.36 32.92
CA ALA A 587 27.96 -19.82 34.28
C ALA A 587 28.25 -21.32 34.52
N TRP A 588 28.58 -22.07 33.48
CA TRP A 588 28.97 -23.48 33.51
C TRP A 588 30.51 -23.60 33.44
#